data_7e0ccfb18c1f2d88461c71f3f857aafb
#
_entry.id   7e0ccfb18c1f2d88461c71f3f857aafb
#
_cell.length_a   1.000
_cell.length_b   1.000
_cell.length_c   1.000
_cell.angle_alpha   90.00
_cell.angle_beta   90.00
_cell.angle_gamma   90.00
#
_symmetry.space_group_name_H-M   'P 1'
#
loop_
_entity.id
_entity.type
_entity.pdbx_description
1 polymer ?
#
loop_
_entity_poly.entity_id
_entity_poly.type
_entity_poly.pdbx_seq_one_letter_code
_entity_poly.pdbx_strand_id
1 'polypeptide(L)'
;MRTISIKSPSRLQAPNGAQLTTVAATVAMLLATSLSTPKAQAAESTESEELATVVVTGSRIVRRDFESSTPVVTVGKELLEQTPDFAIETKLRALPQFAASGASQFNANPATGGTGAATLNLRAIGDNRNLVLLDGRRLMPSTSNFAIDVNTIPASLIENVETLTGGASAVYGSDAISGVVNFKTRTNFSGIRFDVQHGSTFKNDMPNTDATLTLGANFAEDRGNAVFAVNWSDRGTIRQRDREFYRRAWATSYPASPVTIIQGAYNPTIGNNLPTEAAVDAYFATFGAPATAVSRTTSLGFNNDGTLFNATGAVGTNIYNFTSGVPLRQAVSTTATGGKVVSEYSFVGQELAVPVTRTSLFTKLNYKLNEYADVYLQAYNTHYDSLAESGPIQLGNFWAITVPRDAAHPVPAPLATILNTRANPNADWVLFKTTLYTGQRITEGRSDVSQIVGGVRGTLGLSDWTYDANVSSGRSQLVTTGVGGYVKNALAETLFDAPNYGANYRDSNGTCTSGVSPFGTFTPSQDCIDYMTVNPKNRTELKQHTAELNLQGGLFDLPAGDVRAAVGASWRKNTYLFRPDDALTIARSSNQDTDFSGTFVT
;
A
#
# COMPACT_ATOMS: atom_id res chain seq x y z
N MET A 1 24.76 -27.19 -14.11
CA MET A 1 24.54 -26.54 -12.82
C MET A 1 25.60 -25.47 -12.64
N ARG A 2 25.33 -24.24 -12.96
CA ARG A 2 26.15 -23.08 -12.56
C ARG A 2 25.31 -22.29 -11.58
N THR A 3 25.80 -22.20 -10.38
CA THR A 3 25.23 -21.45 -9.27
C THR A 3 25.30 -19.96 -9.62
N ILE A 4 24.17 -19.35 -9.92
CA ILE A 4 24.06 -17.90 -10.04
C ILE A 4 24.12 -17.36 -8.61
N SER A 5 25.26 -16.79 -8.25
CA SER A 5 25.43 -16.05 -7.02
C SER A 5 24.69 -14.72 -7.16
N ILE A 6 23.47 -14.67 -6.63
CA ILE A 6 22.78 -13.40 -6.42
C ILE A 6 23.55 -12.70 -5.30
N LYS A 7 24.30 -11.65 -5.66
CA LYS A 7 24.80 -10.71 -4.67
C LYS A 7 23.62 -10.25 -3.83
N SER A 8 23.71 -10.46 -2.53
CA SER A 8 22.78 -9.85 -1.58
C SER A 8 22.68 -8.35 -1.87
N PRO A 9 21.49 -7.75 -1.86
CA PRO A 9 21.38 -6.31 -2.00
C PRO A 9 22.27 -5.68 -0.93
N SER A 10 23.16 -4.81 -1.37
CA SER A 10 24.00 -3.97 -0.52
C SER A 10 23.08 -3.32 0.52
N ARG A 11 23.41 -3.46 1.80
CA ARG A 11 22.75 -2.76 2.89
C ARG A 11 22.52 -1.33 2.44
N LEU A 12 21.24 -0.89 2.46
CA LEU A 12 20.85 0.49 2.21
C LEU A 12 21.76 1.37 3.08
N GLN A 13 22.60 2.19 2.44
CA GLN A 13 23.41 3.17 3.14
C GLN A 13 22.45 4.12 3.86
N ALA A 14 22.69 4.30 5.14
CA ALA A 14 22.01 5.30 5.95
C ALA A 14 22.07 6.67 5.23
N PRO A 15 20.98 7.45 5.22
CA PRO A 15 20.98 8.76 4.57
C PRO A 15 22.07 9.65 5.19
N ASN A 16 22.76 10.39 4.33
CA ASN A 16 23.81 11.32 4.71
C ASN A 16 23.36 12.20 5.90
N GLY A 17 24.05 12.04 7.04
CA GLY A 17 23.73 12.66 8.32
C GLY A 17 23.85 14.20 8.40
N ALA A 18 24.04 14.91 7.28
CA ALA A 18 24.28 16.35 7.28
C ALA A 18 23.02 17.22 7.52
N GLN A 19 21.81 16.71 7.29
CA GLN A 19 20.59 17.48 7.57
C GLN A 19 19.97 17.20 8.95
N LEU A 20 20.29 16.06 9.57
CA LEU A 20 19.85 15.72 10.92
C LEU A 20 20.65 16.46 12.02
N THR A 21 21.89 16.82 11.72
CA THR A 21 22.78 17.46 12.70
C THR A 21 22.43 18.93 13.01
N THR A 22 21.81 19.64 12.07
CA THR A 22 21.49 21.07 12.27
C THR A 22 20.26 21.28 13.15
N VAL A 23 19.24 20.45 13.04
CA VAL A 23 18.02 20.56 13.87
C VAL A 23 18.26 19.99 15.28
N ALA A 24 18.99 18.88 15.39
CA ALA A 24 19.34 18.30 16.69
C ALA A 24 20.28 19.20 17.52
N ALA A 25 21.21 19.89 16.87
CA ALA A 25 22.13 20.81 17.55
C ALA A 25 21.40 22.05 18.10
N THR A 26 20.41 22.58 17.41
CA THR A 26 19.66 23.76 17.88
C THR A 26 18.73 23.41 19.05
N VAL A 27 18.15 22.22 19.08
CA VAL A 27 17.32 21.76 20.20
C VAL A 27 18.17 21.37 21.40
N ALA A 28 19.35 20.78 21.21
CA ALA A 28 20.28 20.44 22.28
C ALA A 28 20.86 21.67 22.97
N MET A 29 21.10 22.77 22.21
CA MET A 29 21.59 24.02 22.78
C MET A 29 20.56 24.76 23.65
N LEU A 30 19.26 24.62 23.33
CA LEU A 30 18.17 25.19 24.15
C LEU A 30 17.90 24.39 25.44
N LEU A 31 18.25 23.11 25.48
CA LEU A 31 18.11 22.24 26.66
C LEU A 31 19.30 22.30 27.60
N ALA A 32 20.49 22.69 27.13
CA ALA A 32 21.72 22.70 27.94
C ALA A 32 21.82 23.88 28.94
N THR A 33 20.97 24.89 28.81
CA THR A 33 21.01 26.10 29.69
C THR A 33 20.14 26.00 30.94
N SER A 34 19.44 24.87 31.17
CA SER A 34 18.50 24.71 32.30
C SER A 34 18.82 23.57 33.27
N LEU A 35 20.01 22.95 33.19
CA LEU A 35 20.41 21.89 34.13
C LEU A 35 21.05 22.44 35.39
N SER A 36 20.25 23.06 36.25
CA SER A 36 20.53 23.15 37.69
C SER A 36 19.87 21.93 38.36
N THR A 37 20.68 21.10 38.97
CA THR A 37 20.27 19.84 39.61
C THR A 37 19.27 20.05 40.74
N PRO A 38 18.06 19.49 40.70
CA PRO A 38 17.23 19.36 41.91
C PRO A 38 17.50 18.01 42.58
N LYS A 39 17.70 18.10 43.90
CA LYS A 39 17.73 16.98 44.83
C LYS A 39 16.43 16.15 44.70
N ALA A 40 16.55 14.87 44.41
CA ALA A 40 15.42 13.95 44.43
C ALA A 40 14.88 13.82 45.85
N GLN A 41 13.67 14.28 46.07
CA GLN A 41 12.85 13.98 47.22
C GLN A 41 11.65 13.18 46.75
N ALA A 42 11.57 11.93 47.17
CA ALA A 42 10.41 11.08 46.88
C ALA A 42 9.20 11.67 47.63
N ALA A 43 8.26 12.21 46.90
CA ALA A 43 6.93 12.55 47.39
C ALA A 43 5.97 11.44 46.95
N GLU A 44 5.39 10.72 47.89
CA GLU A 44 4.19 9.94 47.71
C GLU A 44 3.07 10.88 47.23
N SER A 45 2.71 10.75 45.95
CA SER A 45 1.53 11.42 45.40
C SER A 45 0.31 10.60 45.72
N THR A 46 -0.50 11.08 46.65
CA THR A 46 -1.93 10.73 46.72
C THR A 46 -2.58 11.23 45.45
N GLU A 47 -2.82 10.33 44.52
CA GLU A 47 -3.62 10.57 43.32
C GLU A 47 -5.06 10.88 43.77
N SER A 48 -5.42 12.17 43.77
CA SER A 48 -6.81 12.53 43.64
C SER A 48 -7.22 12.26 42.20
N GLU A 49 -8.07 11.27 41.97
CA GLU A 49 -8.78 11.08 40.71
C GLU A 49 -9.65 12.32 40.43
N GLU A 50 -9.06 13.39 39.90
CA GLU A 50 -9.81 14.35 39.11
C GLU A 50 -10.24 13.61 37.84
N LEU A 51 -11.50 13.24 37.78
CA LEU A 51 -12.13 12.66 36.58
C LEU A 51 -11.83 13.58 35.40
N ALA A 52 -10.85 13.19 34.58
CA ALA A 52 -10.45 13.94 33.41
C ALA A 52 -11.66 14.21 32.54
N THR A 53 -11.93 15.48 32.28
CA THR A 53 -12.99 15.91 31.38
C THR A 53 -12.63 15.46 29.97
N VAL A 54 -13.24 14.38 29.49
CA VAL A 54 -12.97 13.80 28.18
C VAL A 54 -13.71 14.61 27.11
N VAL A 55 -12.97 15.21 26.19
CA VAL A 55 -13.53 15.78 24.97
C VAL A 55 -13.89 14.65 24.04
N VAL A 56 -15.18 14.32 23.95
CA VAL A 56 -15.64 13.19 23.14
C VAL A 56 -15.61 13.56 21.66
N THR A 57 -14.95 12.73 20.89
CA THR A 57 -14.96 12.78 19.43
C THR A 57 -16.39 12.61 18.90
N GLY A 58 -16.87 13.50 18.05
CA GLY A 58 -18.14 13.34 17.34
C GLY A 58 -19.08 14.55 17.35
N SER A 59 -19.24 15.28 18.45
CA SER A 59 -20.13 16.45 18.49
C SER A 59 -19.38 17.78 18.64
N ARG A 60 -18.08 17.75 18.85
CA ARG A 60 -17.26 18.89 19.31
C ARG A 60 -17.76 19.53 20.62
N ILE A 61 -18.71 18.88 21.30
CA ILE A 61 -19.21 19.25 22.61
C ILE A 61 -18.55 18.32 23.63
N VAL A 62 -17.96 18.87 24.69
CA VAL A 62 -17.37 18.09 25.79
C VAL A 62 -18.47 17.29 26.49
N ARG A 63 -18.37 15.97 26.47
CA ARG A 63 -19.27 15.03 27.15
C ARG A 63 -18.48 13.87 27.73
N ARG A 64 -19.10 13.10 28.62
CA ARG A 64 -18.56 11.82 29.09
C ARG A 64 -18.95 10.71 28.09
N ASP A 65 -18.11 9.67 27.92
CA ASP A 65 -18.27 8.60 26.94
C ASP A 65 -19.68 7.96 26.91
N PHE A 66 -20.25 7.72 28.07
CA PHE A 66 -21.54 7.09 28.23
C PHE A 66 -22.74 8.01 27.96
N GLU A 67 -22.53 9.31 27.79
CA GLU A 67 -23.56 10.30 27.47
C GLU A 67 -23.59 10.68 25.98
N SER A 68 -22.76 10.04 25.16
CA SER A 68 -22.73 10.31 23.71
C SER A 68 -23.97 9.74 23.01
N SER A 69 -24.61 10.55 22.17
CA SER A 69 -25.69 10.10 21.30
C SER A 69 -25.27 9.14 20.20
N THR A 70 -23.96 9.04 19.96
CA THR A 70 -23.35 8.15 18.96
C THR A 70 -22.35 7.26 19.68
N PRO A 71 -22.29 5.94 19.40
CA PRO A 71 -21.36 5.03 20.05
C PRO A 71 -19.92 5.46 19.84
N VAL A 72 -19.20 5.71 20.92
CA VAL A 72 -17.75 5.94 20.94
C VAL A 72 -17.10 4.78 21.65
N VAL A 73 -16.09 4.21 21.03
CA VAL A 73 -15.26 3.14 21.62
C VAL A 73 -13.89 3.73 21.91
N THR A 74 -13.49 3.71 23.17
CA THR A 74 -12.17 4.14 23.61
C THR A 74 -11.26 2.93 23.84
N VAL A 75 -10.12 2.92 23.20
CA VAL A 75 -9.07 1.91 23.37
C VAL A 75 -7.96 2.54 24.17
N GLY A 76 -7.74 2.05 25.37
CA GLY A 76 -6.69 2.52 26.27
C GLY A 76 -5.31 2.01 25.87
N LYS A 77 -4.30 2.62 26.50
CA LYS A 77 -2.89 2.33 26.32
C LYS A 77 -2.54 0.84 26.54
N GLU A 78 -3.19 0.19 27.50
CA GLU A 78 -2.93 -1.20 27.88
C GLU A 78 -3.10 -2.14 26.69
N LEU A 79 -4.17 -1.98 25.90
CA LEU A 79 -4.39 -2.79 24.70
C LEU A 79 -3.34 -2.47 23.61
N LEU A 80 -2.92 -1.21 23.53
CA LEU A 80 -1.93 -0.78 22.55
C LEU A 80 -0.51 -1.27 22.88
N GLU A 81 -0.20 -1.53 24.16
CA GLU A 81 1.11 -2.01 24.62
C GLU A 81 1.20 -3.54 24.72
N GLN A 82 0.08 -4.27 24.73
CA GLN A 82 0.04 -5.74 24.92
C GLN A 82 0.64 -6.56 23.80
N THR A 83 0.82 -6.01 22.61
CA THR A 83 1.37 -6.75 21.48
C THR A 83 2.67 -6.10 21.00
N PRO A 84 3.70 -6.90 20.67
CA PRO A 84 4.99 -6.39 20.18
C PRO A 84 4.92 -5.88 18.72
N ASP A 85 3.73 -5.79 18.14
CA ASP A 85 3.55 -5.21 16.82
C ASP A 85 3.58 -3.68 16.93
N PHE A 86 4.53 -3.03 16.27
CA PHE A 86 4.62 -1.57 16.23
C PHE A 86 3.53 -0.94 15.37
N ALA A 87 2.84 -1.75 14.57
CA ALA A 87 1.80 -1.30 13.66
C ALA A 87 0.48 -1.11 14.39
N ILE A 88 0.13 0.14 14.66
CA ILE A 88 -1.11 0.50 15.38
C ILE A 88 -2.34 -0.04 14.68
N GLU A 89 -2.35 -0.02 13.36
CA GLU A 89 -3.47 -0.52 12.56
C GLU A 89 -3.73 -2.00 12.79
N THR A 90 -2.71 -2.82 13.02
CA THR A 90 -2.87 -4.25 13.31
C THR A 90 -3.62 -4.45 14.63
N LYS A 91 -3.31 -3.65 15.64
CA LYS A 91 -3.98 -3.67 16.95
C LYS A 91 -5.44 -3.22 16.83
N LEU A 92 -5.70 -2.13 16.13
CA LEU A 92 -7.05 -1.61 15.94
C LEU A 92 -7.92 -2.54 15.09
N ARG A 93 -7.33 -3.25 14.12
CA ARG A 93 -8.05 -4.22 13.28
C ARG A 93 -8.50 -5.49 14.01
N ALA A 94 -8.00 -5.75 15.21
CA ALA A 94 -8.57 -6.78 16.09
C ALA A 94 -9.97 -6.40 16.61
N LEU A 95 -10.36 -5.13 16.50
CA LEU A 95 -11.66 -4.64 16.90
C LEU A 95 -12.68 -4.83 15.78
N PRO A 96 -13.94 -5.22 16.08
CA PRO A 96 -14.92 -5.61 15.08
C PRO A 96 -15.39 -4.49 14.15
N GLN A 97 -15.18 -3.22 14.51
CA GLN A 97 -15.54 -2.07 13.69
C GLN A 97 -14.55 -1.80 12.55
N PHE A 98 -13.36 -2.38 12.56
CA PHE A 98 -12.35 -2.19 11.51
C PHE A 98 -12.30 -3.37 10.55
N ALA A 99 -12.27 -3.08 9.26
CA ALA A 99 -12.09 -4.10 8.24
C ALA A 99 -10.63 -4.55 8.12
N ALA A 100 -10.46 -5.76 7.60
CA ALA A 100 -9.16 -6.38 7.41
C ALA A 100 -8.28 -5.77 6.30
N SER A 101 -8.77 -4.78 5.55
CA SER A 101 -8.03 -4.09 4.48
C SER A 101 -7.14 -2.97 5.02
N GLY A 102 -6.10 -2.62 4.27
CA GLY A 102 -5.26 -1.44 4.53
C GLY A 102 -4.12 -1.65 5.53
N ALA A 103 -3.83 -2.88 5.98
CA ALA A 103 -2.66 -3.10 6.81
C ALA A 103 -1.36 -2.95 6.02
N SER A 104 -0.40 -2.26 6.58
CA SER A 104 0.89 -2.01 5.97
C SER A 104 1.65 -3.27 5.57
N GLN A 105 1.50 -4.34 6.34
CA GLN A 105 2.14 -5.62 6.05
C GLN A 105 1.59 -6.30 4.78
N PHE A 106 0.33 -6.04 4.39
CA PHE A 106 -0.29 -6.65 3.21
C PHE A 106 -0.38 -5.70 2.02
N ASN A 107 0.01 -4.44 2.19
CA ASN A 107 -0.07 -3.43 1.13
C ASN A 107 1.15 -3.51 0.21
N ALA A 108 1.20 -4.57 -0.59
CA ALA A 108 2.27 -4.83 -1.56
C ALA A 108 1.97 -4.27 -2.96
N ASN A 109 0.78 -3.65 -3.17
CA ASN A 109 0.40 -3.17 -4.49
C ASN A 109 0.87 -1.72 -4.72
N PRO A 110 1.87 -1.49 -5.58
CA PRO A 110 2.37 -0.15 -5.88
C PRO A 110 1.33 0.75 -6.58
N ALA A 111 0.31 0.17 -7.23
CA ALA A 111 -0.73 0.91 -7.92
C ALA A 111 -1.75 1.59 -6.97
N THR A 112 -1.83 1.16 -5.72
CA THR A 112 -2.79 1.72 -4.74
C THR A 112 -2.22 2.85 -3.89
N GLY A 113 -1.05 3.38 -4.25
CA GLY A 113 -0.58 4.67 -3.72
C GLY A 113 0.23 4.62 -2.44
N GLY A 114 0.88 3.51 -2.14
CA GLY A 114 1.80 3.48 -1.01
C GLY A 114 2.07 2.06 -0.52
N THR A 115 3.12 1.43 -1.04
CA THR A 115 3.61 0.16 -0.51
C THR A 115 3.99 0.34 0.95
N GLY A 116 3.43 -0.49 1.83
CA GLY A 116 3.71 -0.41 3.26
C GLY A 116 2.90 0.64 4.04
N ALA A 117 2.04 1.45 3.40
CA ALA A 117 1.16 2.39 4.09
C ALA A 117 0.11 1.66 4.92
N ALA A 118 -0.08 2.11 6.15
CA ALA A 118 -1.06 1.59 7.10
C ALA A 118 -2.31 2.46 7.11
N THR A 119 -3.41 1.98 6.54
CA THR A 119 -4.67 2.72 6.53
C THR A 119 -5.72 2.05 7.41
N LEU A 120 -6.66 2.83 7.91
CA LEU A 120 -7.79 2.34 8.67
C LEU A 120 -9.03 2.32 7.79
N ASN A 121 -9.85 1.29 7.90
CA ASN A 121 -11.09 1.16 7.13
C ASN A 121 -12.24 0.77 8.06
N LEU A 122 -12.99 1.75 8.50
CA LEU A 122 -14.18 1.54 9.33
C LEU A 122 -15.31 0.94 8.50
N ARG A 123 -15.86 -0.20 8.97
CA ARG A 123 -17.01 -0.89 8.37
C ARG A 123 -16.81 -1.30 6.91
N ALA A 124 -15.58 -1.43 6.44
CA ALA A 124 -15.24 -1.77 5.04
C ALA A 124 -15.80 -0.79 3.98
N ILE A 125 -16.09 0.48 4.35
CA ILE A 125 -16.66 1.48 3.42
C ILE A 125 -15.58 2.16 2.58
N GLY A 126 -14.32 2.05 2.96
CA GLY A 126 -13.16 2.63 2.30
C GLY A 126 -12.30 3.45 3.26
N ASP A 127 -10.99 3.39 3.06
CA ASP A 127 -9.99 4.03 3.93
C ASP A 127 -9.95 5.56 3.82
N ASN A 128 -10.42 6.11 2.71
CA ASN A 128 -10.56 7.56 2.48
C ASN A 128 -11.92 8.13 2.95
N ARG A 129 -12.78 7.30 3.55
CA ARG A 129 -14.11 7.69 4.04
C ARG A 129 -14.22 7.69 5.56
N ASN A 130 -13.15 7.35 6.25
CA ASN A 130 -13.02 7.56 7.69
C ASN A 130 -12.01 8.66 7.98
N LEU A 131 -12.39 9.56 8.84
CA LEU A 131 -11.52 10.66 9.26
C LEU A 131 -10.57 10.19 10.35
N VAL A 132 -9.28 10.40 10.15
CA VAL A 132 -8.26 10.15 11.17
C VAL A 132 -7.76 11.50 11.72
N LEU A 133 -7.77 11.61 13.03
CA LEU A 133 -7.35 12.80 13.76
C LEU A 133 -6.20 12.47 14.74
N LEU A 134 -5.38 13.46 15.02
CA LEU A 134 -4.41 13.45 16.09
C LEU A 134 -4.69 14.63 17.03
N ASP A 135 -5.02 14.35 18.29
CA ASP A 135 -5.47 15.35 19.27
C ASP A 135 -6.62 16.23 18.74
N GLY A 136 -7.57 15.63 18.01
CA GLY A 136 -8.73 16.30 17.42
C GLY A 136 -8.45 17.07 16.12
N ARG A 137 -7.22 17.02 15.57
CA ARG A 137 -6.82 17.76 14.37
C ARG A 137 -6.53 16.82 13.22
N ARG A 138 -6.84 17.27 11.99
CA ARG A 138 -6.63 16.49 10.76
C ARG A 138 -5.15 16.22 10.53
N LEU A 139 -4.84 14.98 10.21
CA LEU A 139 -3.51 14.56 9.77
C LEU A 139 -3.32 14.82 8.27
N MET A 140 -2.06 14.90 7.86
CA MET A 140 -1.67 15.01 6.44
C MET A 140 -1.95 13.70 5.71
N PRO A 141 -2.76 13.69 4.62
CA PRO A 141 -2.92 12.52 3.77
C PRO A 141 -1.61 12.12 3.10
N SER A 142 -1.39 10.82 2.90
CA SER A 142 -0.12 10.30 2.36
C SER A 142 -0.28 9.30 1.23
N THR A 143 -1.49 8.87 0.94
CA THR A 143 -1.79 7.96 -0.17
C THR A 143 -2.43 8.69 -1.35
N SER A 144 -2.37 8.12 -2.54
CA SER A 144 -2.94 8.71 -3.77
C SER A 144 -4.46 8.91 -3.70
N ASN A 145 -5.16 8.14 -2.88
CA ASN A 145 -6.60 8.26 -2.63
C ASN A 145 -6.95 9.13 -1.41
N PHE A 146 -6.00 9.93 -0.91
CA PHE A 146 -6.14 10.82 0.24
C PHE A 146 -6.41 10.11 1.59
N ALA A 147 -6.10 8.84 1.71
CA ALA A 147 -6.15 8.16 3.00
C ALA A 147 -4.96 8.57 3.88
N ILE A 148 -5.16 8.47 5.19
CA ILE A 148 -4.13 8.76 6.20
C ILE A 148 -3.33 7.49 6.46
N ASP A 149 -2.02 7.60 6.38
CA ASP A 149 -1.10 6.55 6.83
C ASP A 149 -0.83 6.71 8.34
N VAL A 150 -1.40 5.82 9.13
CA VAL A 150 -1.22 5.86 10.60
C VAL A 150 0.19 5.48 11.05
N ASN A 151 1.04 4.99 10.16
CA ASN A 151 2.48 4.86 10.44
C ASN A 151 3.15 6.21 10.77
N THR A 152 2.51 7.33 10.42
CA THR A 152 3.01 8.67 10.75
C THR A 152 2.85 9.02 12.24
N ILE A 153 2.09 8.23 12.99
CA ILE A 153 1.80 8.47 14.41
C ILE A 153 2.70 7.58 15.27
N PRO A 154 3.57 8.13 16.12
CA PRO A 154 4.39 7.34 17.05
C PRO A 154 3.51 6.62 18.08
N ALA A 155 3.49 5.29 18.06
CA ALA A 155 2.66 4.47 18.94
C ALA A 155 2.92 4.72 20.43
N SER A 156 4.18 4.95 20.81
CA SER A 156 4.62 5.19 22.19
C SER A 156 4.07 6.49 22.81
N LEU A 157 3.66 7.45 21.98
CA LEU A 157 3.07 8.71 22.43
C LEU A 157 1.56 8.64 22.60
N ILE A 158 0.91 7.60 22.10
CA ILE A 158 -0.54 7.48 22.18
C ILE A 158 -0.95 7.07 23.59
N GLU A 159 -1.89 7.80 24.14
CA GLU A 159 -2.52 7.51 25.41
C GLU A 159 -3.78 6.66 25.22
N ASN A 160 -4.63 7.07 24.28
CA ASN A 160 -5.81 6.32 23.89
C ASN A 160 -6.23 6.61 22.45
N VAL A 161 -7.11 5.79 21.93
CA VAL A 161 -7.73 5.95 20.60
C VAL A 161 -9.23 5.94 20.75
N GLU A 162 -9.88 7.04 20.41
CA GLU A 162 -11.32 7.17 20.37
C GLU A 162 -11.85 6.86 18.97
N THR A 163 -12.77 5.93 18.87
CA THR A 163 -13.40 5.54 17.60
C THR A 163 -14.89 5.83 17.64
N LEU A 164 -15.32 6.77 16.83
CA LEU A 164 -16.73 7.08 16.58
C LEU A 164 -17.19 6.29 15.35
N THR A 165 -18.14 5.40 15.53
CA THR A 165 -18.62 4.50 14.46
C THR A 165 -19.90 4.98 13.78
N GLY A 166 -20.22 6.24 13.85
CA GLY A 166 -21.37 6.87 13.19
C GLY A 166 -20.96 7.88 12.12
N GLY A 167 -21.88 8.25 11.26
CA GLY A 167 -21.65 9.34 10.32
C GLY A 167 -21.44 10.66 11.08
N ALA A 168 -20.26 11.24 10.93
CA ALA A 168 -19.88 12.51 11.55
C ALA A 168 -19.66 13.62 10.51
N SER A 169 -20.13 13.42 9.29
CA SER A 169 -19.92 14.34 8.17
C SER A 169 -20.52 15.73 8.41
N ALA A 170 -21.60 15.82 9.17
CA ALA A 170 -22.22 17.10 9.53
C ALA A 170 -21.29 17.99 10.38
N VAL A 171 -20.38 17.37 11.15
CA VAL A 171 -19.44 18.07 12.04
C VAL A 171 -18.05 18.23 11.41
N TYR A 172 -17.60 17.18 10.70
CA TYR A 172 -16.22 17.07 10.23
C TYR A 172 -16.08 17.11 8.70
N GLY A 173 -17.18 17.17 7.94
CA GLY A 173 -17.16 17.18 6.47
C GLY A 173 -17.13 15.78 5.84
N SER A 174 -16.92 15.74 4.53
CA SER A 174 -17.09 14.56 3.67
C SER A 174 -16.19 13.36 4.00
N ASP A 175 -15.11 13.56 4.71
CA ASP A 175 -14.14 12.50 5.02
C ASP A 175 -14.63 11.60 6.17
N ALA A 176 -15.61 12.03 6.94
CA ALA A 176 -16.14 11.33 8.12
C ALA A 176 -17.45 10.57 7.85
N ILE A 177 -17.55 9.91 6.68
CA ILE A 177 -18.76 9.15 6.28
C ILE A 177 -18.91 7.90 7.12
N SER A 178 -17.87 7.09 7.26
CA SER A 178 -17.89 5.85 8.05
C SER A 178 -17.67 6.08 9.53
N GLY A 179 -17.06 7.20 9.90
CA GLY A 179 -16.76 7.57 11.27
C GLY A 179 -15.49 8.37 11.42
N VAL A 180 -15.03 8.49 12.68
CA VAL A 180 -13.83 9.24 13.08
C VAL A 180 -12.97 8.36 13.98
N VAL A 181 -11.66 8.34 13.74
CA VAL A 181 -10.67 7.73 14.62
C VAL A 181 -9.74 8.83 15.11
N ASN A 182 -9.76 9.12 16.41
CA ASN A 182 -8.99 10.18 17.01
C ASN A 182 -7.93 9.61 17.94
N PHE A 183 -6.67 9.79 17.58
CA PHE A 183 -5.53 9.41 18.39
C PHE A 183 -5.22 10.53 19.39
N LYS A 184 -5.24 10.23 20.67
CA LYS A 184 -4.88 11.15 21.73
C LYS A 184 -3.45 10.89 22.16
N THR A 185 -2.62 11.92 22.14
CA THR A 185 -1.26 11.85 22.65
C THR A 185 -1.20 12.23 24.11
N ARG A 186 -0.20 11.69 24.81
CA ARG A 186 0.06 12.05 26.21
C ARG A 186 0.24 13.55 26.37
N THR A 187 -0.36 14.08 27.41
CA THR A 187 -0.23 15.48 27.82
C THR A 187 0.72 15.60 28.99
N ASN A 188 1.44 16.73 29.09
CA ASN A 188 2.29 17.10 30.25
C ASN A 188 3.36 16.03 30.60
N PHE A 189 3.91 15.31 29.59
CA PHE A 189 4.98 14.39 29.83
C PHE A 189 6.25 15.14 30.27
N SER A 190 6.88 14.71 31.39
CA SER A 190 8.14 15.24 31.91
C SER A 190 9.08 14.08 32.24
N GLY A 191 10.32 14.17 31.79
CA GLY A 191 11.33 13.14 31.97
C GLY A 191 11.83 12.53 30.65
N ILE A 192 12.52 11.40 30.78
CA ILE A 192 13.09 10.64 29.68
C ILE A 192 12.47 9.25 29.71
N ARG A 193 11.94 8.80 28.56
CA ARG A 193 11.45 7.45 28.38
C ARG A 193 12.10 6.81 27.15
N PHE A 194 12.60 5.61 27.30
CA PHE A 194 13.15 4.80 26.23
C PHE A 194 12.37 3.50 26.15
N ASP A 195 11.73 3.25 25.02
CA ASP A 195 10.94 2.05 24.75
C ASP A 195 11.62 1.27 23.63
N VAL A 196 11.87 -0.02 23.83
CA VAL A 196 12.34 -0.95 22.80
C VAL A 196 11.46 -2.17 22.79
N GLN A 197 10.99 -2.52 21.61
CA GLN A 197 10.23 -3.74 21.40
C GLN A 197 10.90 -4.56 20.28
N HIS A 198 11.00 -5.86 20.48
CA HIS A 198 11.48 -6.78 19.48
C HIS A 198 10.57 -8.01 19.42
N GLY A 199 10.25 -8.45 18.21
CA GLY A 199 9.41 -9.60 17.99
C GLY A 199 9.75 -10.32 16.68
N SER A 200 9.27 -11.54 16.56
CA SER A 200 9.30 -12.33 15.34
C SER A 200 8.09 -13.27 15.32
N THR A 201 7.82 -13.91 14.19
CA THR A 201 6.78 -14.95 14.17
C THR A 201 7.27 -16.23 14.88
N PHE A 202 6.37 -17.16 15.16
CA PHE A 202 6.72 -18.49 15.72
C PHE A 202 7.67 -19.30 14.82
N LYS A 203 7.90 -18.87 13.57
CA LYS A 203 8.88 -19.48 12.66
C LYS A 203 10.21 -18.74 12.61
N ASN A 204 10.43 -17.77 13.50
CA ASN A 204 11.61 -16.90 13.55
C ASN A 204 11.89 -16.16 12.23
N ASP A 205 10.84 -15.85 11.48
CA ASP A 205 10.89 -14.97 10.33
C ASP A 205 10.14 -13.66 10.63
N MET A 206 10.25 -12.65 9.74
CA MET A 206 9.72 -11.30 9.93
C MET A 206 10.18 -10.69 11.28
N PRO A 207 11.49 -10.54 11.50
CA PRO A 207 11.96 -9.81 12.66
C PRO A 207 11.36 -8.39 12.62
N ASN A 208 10.97 -7.92 13.78
CA ASN A 208 10.31 -6.65 13.95
C ASN A 208 10.92 -5.95 15.15
N THR A 209 11.50 -4.78 14.96
CA THR A 209 12.12 -3.98 16.03
C THR A 209 11.58 -2.57 15.99
N ASP A 210 11.18 -2.07 17.13
CA ASP A 210 10.77 -0.67 17.34
C ASP A 210 11.53 -0.10 18.51
N ALA A 211 12.10 1.11 18.33
CA ALA A 211 12.82 1.83 19.36
C ALA A 211 12.35 3.28 19.38
N THR A 212 11.91 3.76 20.54
CA THR A 212 11.45 5.13 20.73
C THR A 212 12.14 5.79 21.91
N LEU A 213 12.69 6.97 21.69
CA LEU A 213 13.15 7.87 22.73
C LEU A 213 12.15 9.03 22.84
N THR A 214 11.59 9.23 24.02
CA THR A 214 10.71 10.36 24.34
C THR A 214 11.36 11.22 25.41
N LEU A 215 11.46 12.50 25.15
CA LEU A 215 11.95 13.52 26.05
C LEU A 215 10.84 14.51 26.35
N GLY A 216 10.66 14.90 27.59
CA GLY A 216 9.67 15.90 27.97
C GLY A 216 10.16 16.76 29.11
N ALA A 217 9.74 18.02 29.13
CA ALA A 217 10.05 18.94 30.19
C ALA A 217 8.92 19.95 30.38
N ASN A 218 8.64 20.25 31.65
CA ASN A 218 7.86 21.41 32.02
C ASN A 218 8.77 22.61 32.19
N PHE A 219 8.27 23.79 31.87
CA PHE A 219 9.01 25.05 32.01
C PHE A 219 8.08 26.18 32.40
N ALA A 220 8.68 27.33 32.80
CA ALA A 220 7.95 28.52 33.20
C ALA A 220 6.94 28.28 34.34
N GLU A 221 7.39 27.63 35.44
CA GLU A 221 6.55 27.29 36.59
C GLU A 221 5.31 26.45 36.22
N ASP A 222 5.53 25.36 35.42
CA ASP A 222 4.53 24.43 34.89
C ASP A 222 3.50 25.04 33.93
N ARG A 223 3.70 26.31 33.51
CA ARG A 223 2.85 26.93 32.48
C ARG A 223 3.13 26.40 31.08
N GLY A 224 4.28 25.78 30.84
CA GLY A 224 4.68 25.22 29.57
C GLY A 224 5.07 23.76 29.69
N ASN A 225 4.81 22.99 28.63
CA ASN A 225 5.29 21.63 28.47
C ASN A 225 5.79 21.44 27.03
N ALA A 226 6.96 20.83 26.90
CA ALA A 226 7.54 20.46 25.62
C ALA A 226 7.80 18.96 25.60
N VAL A 227 7.36 18.28 24.53
CA VAL A 227 7.61 16.86 24.28
C VAL A 227 8.28 16.71 22.94
N PHE A 228 9.34 15.91 22.90
CA PHE A 228 10.04 15.53 21.69
C PHE A 228 10.19 14.01 21.67
N ALA A 229 9.91 13.38 20.53
CA ALA A 229 10.10 11.94 20.36
C ALA A 229 10.76 11.60 19.04
N VAL A 230 11.65 10.61 19.09
CA VAL A 230 12.27 9.97 17.94
C VAL A 230 11.91 8.51 17.98
N ASN A 231 11.35 8.00 16.89
CA ASN A 231 11.06 6.58 16.73
C ASN A 231 11.83 6.05 15.52
N TRP A 232 12.42 4.88 15.68
CA TRP A 232 12.93 4.06 14.59
C TRP A 232 12.29 2.69 14.66
N SER A 233 11.86 2.17 13.51
CA SER A 233 11.29 0.83 13.41
C SER A 233 11.75 0.14 12.14
N ASP A 234 11.95 -1.17 12.23
CA ASP A 234 12.33 -2.04 11.14
C ASP A 234 11.51 -3.32 11.18
N ARG A 235 10.85 -3.64 10.08
CA ARG A 235 10.07 -4.86 9.91
C ARG A 235 10.58 -5.65 8.72
N GLY A 236 10.92 -6.91 8.95
CA GLY A 236 11.32 -7.85 7.91
C GLY A 236 10.14 -8.34 7.06
N THR A 237 10.45 -9.21 6.12
CA THR A 237 9.48 -9.78 5.18
C THR A 237 9.08 -11.21 5.52
N ILE A 238 7.89 -11.61 5.07
CA ILE A 238 7.47 -13.00 4.90
C ILE A 238 7.02 -13.16 3.46
N ARG A 239 7.40 -14.25 2.80
CA ARG A 239 6.88 -14.58 1.47
C ARG A 239 5.76 -15.62 1.55
N GLN A 240 4.84 -15.57 0.59
CA GLN A 240 3.73 -16.52 0.50
C GLN A 240 4.23 -17.98 0.47
N ARG A 241 5.33 -18.25 -0.23
CA ARG A 241 5.96 -19.56 -0.32
C ARG A 241 6.44 -20.13 1.03
N ASP A 242 6.64 -19.27 2.04
CA ASP A 242 7.13 -19.67 3.36
C ASP A 242 6.00 -20.13 4.27
N ARG A 243 4.75 -20.08 3.79
CA ARG A 243 3.55 -20.52 4.53
C ARG A 243 2.87 -21.71 3.85
N GLU A 244 2.67 -22.75 4.64
CA GLU A 244 2.12 -24.03 4.15
C GLU A 244 0.68 -23.89 3.63
N PHE A 245 -0.13 -23.03 4.26
CA PHE A 245 -1.50 -22.82 3.81
C PHE A 245 -1.57 -22.23 2.40
N TYR A 246 -0.64 -21.35 2.02
CA TYR A 246 -0.52 -20.90 0.65
C TYR A 246 -0.09 -22.04 -0.28
N ARG A 247 0.96 -22.78 0.10
CA ARG A 247 1.43 -23.91 -0.71
C ARG A 247 0.37 -24.98 -0.92
N ARG A 248 -0.46 -25.26 0.08
CA ARG A 248 -1.61 -26.15 -0.04
C ARG A 248 -2.68 -25.59 -0.96
N ALA A 249 -3.03 -24.32 -0.80
CA ALA A 249 -4.00 -23.66 -1.67
C ALA A 249 -3.55 -23.69 -3.13
N TRP A 250 -2.25 -23.59 -3.39
CA TRP A 250 -1.68 -23.69 -4.73
C TRP A 250 -1.79 -25.07 -5.34
N ALA A 251 -1.71 -26.09 -4.53
CA ALA A 251 -1.76 -27.48 -5.00
C ALA A 251 -3.19 -28.00 -5.23
N THR A 252 -4.20 -27.43 -4.57
CA THR A 252 -5.53 -28.03 -4.47
C THR A 252 -6.68 -27.20 -5.04
N SER A 253 -6.51 -25.90 -5.21
CA SER A 253 -7.59 -25.00 -5.63
C SER A 253 -7.12 -23.99 -6.65
N TYR A 254 -7.94 -23.73 -7.65
CA TYR A 254 -7.85 -22.51 -8.44
C TYR A 254 -8.08 -21.32 -7.54
N PRO A 255 -7.34 -20.30 -7.75
CA PRO A 255 -6.57 -19.69 -6.70
C PRO A 255 -7.44 -18.98 -5.69
N ALA A 256 -7.14 -19.23 -4.44
CA ALA A 256 -7.40 -18.24 -3.42
C ALA A 256 -6.60 -16.94 -3.68
N SER A 257 -5.76 -16.90 -4.67
CA SER A 257 -5.06 -15.74 -5.26
C SER A 257 -4.08 -16.20 -6.32
N PRO A 258 -3.60 -15.32 -7.08
CA PRO A 258 -4.10 -14.79 -8.31
C PRO A 258 -3.54 -15.52 -9.51
N VAL A 259 -4.31 -15.48 -10.46
CA VAL A 259 -3.99 -15.49 -11.87
C VAL A 259 -2.92 -16.48 -12.31
N THR A 260 -3.35 -17.45 -12.62
CA THR A 260 -3.18 -18.50 -13.52
C THR A 260 -2.91 -18.05 -14.91
N ILE A 261 -1.65 -18.04 -15.29
CA ILE A 261 -1.32 -17.71 -16.65
C ILE A 261 -0.28 -18.67 -17.16
N ILE A 262 -0.57 -19.15 -18.32
CA ILE A 262 0.27 -20.02 -19.12
C ILE A 262 1.44 -19.19 -19.64
N GLN A 263 2.61 -19.77 -19.72
CA GLN A 263 3.81 -19.08 -20.23
C GLN A 263 3.66 -18.56 -21.66
N GLY A 264 2.76 -19.13 -22.44
CA GLY A 264 2.35 -18.65 -23.75
C GLY A 264 1.11 -19.38 -24.20
N ALA A 265 0.15 -18.65 -24.74
CA ALA A 265 -1.07 -19.20 -25.31
C ALA A 265 -1.59 -18.35 -26.46
N TYR A 266 -2.10 -19.01 -27.50
CA TYR A 266 -2.94 -18.40 -28.51
C TYR A 266 -4.32 -18.08 -27.91
N ASN A 267 -4.76 -16.84 -28.03
CA ASN A 267 -6.11 -16.44 -27.65
C ASN A 267 -6.99 -16.23 -28.89
N PRO A 268 -7.91 -17.16 -29.17
CA PRO A 268 -8.75 -17.09 -30.38
C PRO A 268 -9.85 -16.04 -30.31
N THR A 269 -10.25 -15.57 -29.13
CA THR A 269 -11.44 -14.72 -28.97
C THR A 269 -11.21 -13.24 -29.31
N ILE A 270 -9.95 -12.80 -29.27
CA ILE A 270 -9.63 -11.41 -29.63
C ILE A 270 -9.53 -11.28 -31.14
N GLY A 271 -10.19 -10.26 -31.70
CA GLY A 271 -10.22 -10.01 -33.14
C GLY A 271 -11.30 -10.77 -33.91
N ASN A 272 -12.09 -11.61 -33.23
CA ASN A 272 -13.23 -12.33 -33.80
C ASN A 272 -12.92 -13.17 -35.06
N ASN A 273 -11.67 -13.65 -35.20
CA ASN A 273 -11.20 -14.48 -36.30
C ASN A 273 -10.93 -15.90 -35.80
N LEU A 274 -12.02 -16.58 -35.41
CA LEU A 274 -11.98 -17.90 -34.79
C LEU A 274 -11.60 -19.02 -35.78
N PRO A 275 -10.84 -20.05 -35.36
CA PRO A 275 -10.66 -21.26 -36.11
C PRO A 275 -11.99 -22.03 -36.21
N THR A 276 -12.06 -23.04 -37.10
CA THR A 276 -13.21 -23.94 -37.14
C THR A 276 -13.19 -24.91 -35.97
N GLU A 277 -14.37 -25.25 -35.44
CA GLU A 277 -14.52 -26.27 -34.40
C GLU A 277 -13.94 -27.61 -34.86
N ALA A 278 -14.21 -28.01 -36.12
CA ALA A 278 -13.71 -29.25 -36.68
C ALA A 278 -12.18 -29.37 -36.66
N ALA A 279 -11.45 -28.28 -36.87
CA ALA A 279 -10.00 -28.33 -36.83
C ALA A 279 -9.47 -28.49 -35.38
N VAL A 280 -10.12 -27.85 -34.41
CA VAL A 280 -9.79 -27.99 -32.99
C VAL A 280 -10.11 -29.42 -32.53
N ASP A 281 -11.29 -29.94 -32.86
CA ASP A 281 -11.69 -31.30 -32.54
C ASP A 281 -10.75 -32.34 -33.15
N ALA A 282 -10.42 -32.22 -34.45
CA ALA A 282 -9.51 -33.14 -35.13
C ALA A 282 -8.12 -33.17 -34.47
N TYR A 283 -7.63 -32.03 -34.04
CA TYR A 283 -6.34 -31.93 -33.31
C TYR A 283 -6.41 -32.63 -31.96
N PHE A 284 -7.39 -32.29 -31.12
CA PHE A 284 -7.47 -32.82 -29.75
C PHE A 284 -7.97 -34.28 -29.70
N ALA A 285 -8.65 -34.78 -30.75
CA ALA A 285 -8.99 -36.19 -30.88
C ALA A 285 -7.74 -37.09 -30.92
N THR A 286 -6.61 -36.60 -31.43
CA THR A 286 -5.33 -37.33 -31.39
C THR A 286 -4.80 -37.57 -29.98
N PHE A 287 -5.31 -36.83 -29.01
CA PHE A 287 -5.02 -36.95 -27.57
C PHE A 287 -6.19 -37.49 -26.75
N GLY A 288 -7.16 -38.12 -27.42
CA GLY A 288 -8.30 -38.79 -26.80
C GLY A 288 -9.43 -37.85 -26.35
N ALA A 289 -9.46 -36.61 -26.81
CA ALA A 289 -10.57 -35.70 -26.53
C ALA A 289 -11.83 -36.11 -27.33
N PRO A 290 -13.02 -36.20 -26.72
CA PRO A 290 -14.28 -36.30 -27.45
C PRO A 290 -14.52 -35.02 -28.28
N ALA A 291 -15.31 -35.14 -29.33
CA ALA A 291 -15.74 -33.98 -30.12
C ALA A 291 -16.37 -32.90 -29.20
N THR A 292 -16.08 -31.65 -29.48
CA THR A 292 -16.52 -30.46 -28.72
C THR A 292 -16.04 -30.37 -27.28
N ALA A 293 -15.13 -31.25 -26.84
CA ALA A 293 -14.55 -31.19 -25.52
C ALA A 293 -13.62 -29.97 -25.34
N VAL A 294 -13.01 -29.50 -26.42
CA VAL A 294 -12.21 -28.28 -26.47
C VAL A 294 -12.85 -27.31 -27.45
N SER A 295 -13.48 -26.26 -26.96
CA SER A 295 -14.11 -25.25 -27.81
C SER A 295 -13.08 -24.48 -28.63
N ARG A 296 -13.43 -24.08 -29.84
CA ARG A 296 -12.64 -23.18 -30.70
C ARG A 296 -12.35 -21.80 -30.06
N THR A 297 -13.09 -21.45 -29.03
CA THR A 297 -12.88 -20.20 -28.24
C THR A 297 -11.90 -20.40 -27.10
N THR A 298 -11.46 -21.61 -26.81
CA THR A 298 -10.52 -21.92 -25.73
C THR A 298 -9.12 -21.44 -26.11
N SER A 299 -8.44 -20.77 -25.19
CA SER A 299 -7.01 -20.45 -25.35
C SER A 299 -6.16 -21.71 -25.40
N LEU A 300 -5.21 -21.75 -26.33
CA LEU A 300 -4.35 -22.90 -26.58
C LEU A 300 -2.92 -22.60 -26.17
N GLY A 301 -2.43 -23.33 -25.18
CA GLY A 301 -1.04 -23.21 -24.70
C GLY A 301 -0.07 -24.04 -25.54
N PHE A 302 1.23 -23.77 -25.37
CA PHE A 302 2.32 -24.39 -26.13
C PHE A 302 3.19 -25.24 -25.22
N ASN A 303 3.31 -26.53 -25.54
CA ASN A 303 4.32 -27.41 -24.97
C ASN A 303 5.71 -27.12 -25.58
N ASN A 304 6.78 -27.57 -24.94
CA ASN A 304 8.16 -27.36 -25.43
C ASN A 304 8.47 -28.10 -26.74
N ASP A 305 7.71 -29.13 -27.07
CA ASP A 305 7.80 -29.89 -28.33
C ASP A 305 7.00 -29.25 -29.49
N GLY A 306 6.39 -28.07 -29.24
CA GLY A 306 5.57 -27.37 -30.21
C GLY A 306 4.15 -27.87 -30.34
N THR A 307 3.74 -28.88 -29.55
CA THR A 307 2.34 -29.34 -29.51
C THR A 307 1.49 -28.38 -28.67
N LEU A 308 0.16 -28.44 -28.85
CA LEU A 308 -0.77 -27.56 -28.16
C LEU A 308 -1.52 -28.33 -27.06
N PHE A 309 -1.90 -27.59 -26.03
CA PHE A 309 -2.84 -28.03 -25.00
C PHE A 309 -3.96 -27.01 -24.80
N ASN A 310 -5.13 -27.44 -24.34
CA ASN A 310 -6.19 -26.51 -23.97
C ASN A 310 -5.88 -25.89 -22.60
N ALA A 311 -5.92 -24.57 -22.54
CA ALA A 311 -5.62 -23.83 -21.32
C ALA A 311 -6.71 -24.00 -20.25
N THR A 312 -7.95 -24.17 -20.68
CA THR A 312 -9.13 -24.36 -19.83
C THR A 312 -9.97 -25.51 -20.32
N GLY A 313 -10.67 -26.18 -19.39
CA GLY A 313 -11.68 -27.18 -19.65
C GLY A 313 -12.97 -26.84 -18.92
N ALA A 314 -14.12 -27.02 -19.57
CA ALA A 314 -15.42 -26.85 -18.93
C ALA A 314 -15.64 -27.89 -17.82
N VAL A 315 -16.73 -27.76 -17.07
CA VAL A 315 -17.12 -28.75 -16.07
C VAL A 315 -17.30 -30.11 -16.74
N GLY A 316 -16.66 -31.14 -16.20
CA GLY A 316 -16.69 -32.50 -16.75
C GLY A 316 -15.71 -32.74 -17.89
N THR A 317 -14.93 -31.73 -18.33
CA THR A 317 -13.91 -31.92 -19.37
C THR A 317 -12.51 -31.91 -18.79
N ASN A 318 -11.55 -32.48 -19.52
CA ASN A 318 -10.15 -32.55 -19.11
C ASN A 318 -9.30 -31.47 -19.79
N ILE A 319 -8.10 -31.29 -19.26
CA ILE A 319 -7.00 -30.68 -20.00
C ILE A 319 -6.31 -31.78 -20.80
N TYR A 320 -6.21 -31.59 -22.09
CA TYR A 320 -5.62 -32.56 -23.03
C TYR A 320 -4.23 -32.13 -23.45
N ASN A 321 -3.31 -33.07 -23.54
CA ASN A 321 -1.93 -32.91 -24.01
C ASN A 321 -1.09 -31.88 -23.22
N PHE A 322 -1.44 -31.59 -21.98
CA PHE A 322 -0.61 -30.71 -21.16
C PHE A 322 0.61 -31.46 -20.62
N THR A 323 1.82 -30.92 -20.89
CA THR A 323 3.06 -31.38 -20.30
C THR A 323 3.66 -30.27 -19.43
N SER A 324 3.86 -30.55 -18.15
CA SER A 324 4.47 -29.61 -17.25
C SER A 324 5.94 -29.36 -17.64
N GLY A 325 6.25 -28.16 -18.08
CA GLY A 325 7.62 -27.77 -18.41
C GLY A 325 8.46 -27.29 -17.22
N VAL A 326 7.81 -26.90 -16.11
CA VAL A 326 8.48 -26.35 -14.93
C VAL A 326 7.82 -26.92 -13.68
N PRO A 327 8.52 -27.78 -12.92
CA PRO A 327 8.02 -28.30 -11.66
C PRO A 327 7.64 -27.16 -10.71
N LEU A 328 6.52 -27.28 -10.01
CA LEU A 328 5.95 -26.34 -9.03
C LEU A 328 5.31 -25.06 -9.58
N ARG A 329 5.41 -24.77 -10.87
CA ARG A 329 4.85 -23.55 -11.46
C ARG A 329 3.65 -23.78 -12.36
N GLN A 330 3.46 -25.02 -12.82
CA GLN A 330 2.34 -25.39 -13.69
C GLN A 330 1.62 -26.60 -13.11
N ALA A 331 0.35 -26.43 -12.91
CA ALA A 331 -0.53 -27.49 -12.41
C ALA A 331 -1.89 -27.39 -13.06
N VAL A 332 -2.56 -28.50 -13.21
CA VAL A 332 -3.98 -28.51 -13.58
C VAL A 332 -4.78 -28.33 -12.31
N SER A 333 -5.42 -27.18 -12.17
CA SER A 333 -6.27 -26.84 -11.03
C SER A 333 -7.75 -26.96 -11.38
N THR A 334 -8.61 -27.13 -10.37
CA THR A 334 -10.06 -27.11 -10.54
C THR A 334 -10.58 -25.73 -10.16
N THR A 335 -11.38 -25.10 -11.03
CA THR A 335 -12.01 -23.81 -10.75
C THR A 335 -13.11 -23.95 -9.71
N ALA A 336 -13.54 -22.84 -9.09
CA ALA A 336 -14.66 -22.84 -8.15
C ALA A 336 -15.97 -23.38 -8.74
N THR A 337 -16.14 -23.30 -10.07
CA THR A 337 -17.29 -23.83 -10.80
C THR A 337 -17.09 -25.28 -11.25
N GLY A 338 -15.98 -25.94 -10.90
CA GLY A 338 -15.69 -27.34 -11.24
C GLY A 338 -15.01 -27.56 -12.58
N GLY A 339 -14.74 -26.52 -13.36
CA GLY A 339 -13.94 -26.60 -14.59
C GLY A 339 -12.45 -26.83 -14.29
N LYS A 340 -11.66 -27.11 -15.32
CA LYS A 340 -10.21 -27.29 -15.23
C LYS A 340 -9.49 -26.11 -15.85
N VAL A 341 -8.29 -25.83 -15.34
CA VAL A 341 -7.43 -24.77 -15.86
C VAL A 341 -5.97 -25.13 -15.65
N VAL A 342 -5.13 -24.83 -16.63
CA VAL A 342 -3.69 -24.90 -16.46
C VAL A 342 -3.24 -23.62 -15.78
N SER A 343 -2.60 -23.76 -14.63
CA SER A 343 -2.17 -22.62 -13.83
C SER A 343 -0.66 -22.61 -13.65
N GLU A 344 -0.11 -21.42 -13.72
CA GLU A 344 1.25 -21.14 -13.33
C GLU A 344 1.30 -20.28 -12.09
N TYR A 345 2.14 -20.68 -11.14
CA TYR A 345 2.31 -19.96 -9.91
C TYR A 345 3.32 -18.83 -10.08
N SER A 346 2.88 -17.69 -10.59
CA SER A 346 3.75 -16.56 -10.89
C SER A 346 4.10 -15.68 -9.67
N PHE A 347 3.40 -15.85 -8.57
CA PHE A 347 3.56 -15.03 -7.35
C PHE A 347 4.35 -15.72 -6.23
N VAL A 348 5.18 -16.70 -6.56
CA VAL A 348 5.96 -17.48 -5.56
C VAL A 348 6.86 -16.60 -4.69
N GLY A 349 7.34 -15.48 -5.24
CA GLY A 349 8.16 -14.50 -4.52
C GLY A 349 7.37 -13.44 -3.76
N GLN A 350 6.07 -13.31 -4.01
CA GLN A 350 5.27 -12.23 -3.42
C GLN A 350 5.28 -12.26 -1.90
N GLU A 351 5.42 -11.09 -1.30
CA GLU A 351 5.36 -10.96 0.15
C GLU A 351 3.95 -11.23 0.67
N LEU A 352 3.90 -11.92 1.79
CA LEU A 352 2.77 -11.93 2.71
C LEU A 352 2.87 -10.75 3.69
N ALA A 353 4.10 -10.34 4.00
CA ALA A 353 4.37 -9.14 4.77
C ALA A 353 5.48 -8.32 4.12
N VAL A 354 5.17 -7.07 3.80
CA VAL A 354 6.07 -6.11 3.17
C VAL A 354 7.09 -5.61 4.19
N PRO A 355 8.40 -5.63 3.87
CA PRO A 355 9.41 -5.03 4.74
C PRO A 355 9.29 -3.50 4.71
N VAL A 356 9.43 -2.89 5.87
CA VAL A 356 9.37 -1.42 6.05
C VAL A 356 10.39 -0.99 7.09
N THR A 357 11.25 -0.06 6.72
CA THR A 357 12.11 0.68 7.68
C THR A 357 11.58 2.10 7.80
N ARG A 358 11.36 2.57 9.02
CA ARG A 358 10.72 3.87 9.30
C ARG A 358 11.52 4.66 10.34
N THR A 359 11.60 5.96 10.13
CA THR A 359 12.08 6.93 11.12
C THR A 359 11.04 8.04 11.27
N SER A 360 10.64 8.35 12.50
CA SER A 360 9.67 9.39 12.80
C SER A 360 10.21 10.36 13.85
N LEU A 361 9.95 11.64 13.64
CA LEU A 361 10.17 12.71 14.58
C LEU A 361 8.83 13.31 14.96
N PHE A 362 8.64 13.58 16.24
CA PHE A 362 7.43 14.21 16.75
C PHE A 362 7.79 15.25 17.79
N THR A 363 7.10 16.40 17.75
CA THR A 363 7.26 17.48 18.71
C THR A 363 5.90 18.04 19.07
N LYS A 364 5.69 18.28 20.36
CA LYS A 364 4.50 18.94 20.89
C LYS A 364 4.94 19.98 21.93
N LEU A 365 4.40 21.17 21.80
CA LEU A 365 4.62 22.29 22.71
C LEU A 365 3.28 22.86 23.13
N ASN A 366 3.07 23.06 24.42
CA ASN A 366 1.93 23.77 24.97
C ASN A 366 2.44 24.85 25.93
N TYR A 367 1.81 26.02 25.90
CA TYR A 367 2.14 27.09 26.83
C TYR A 367 0.89 27.90 27.21
N LYS A 368 0.63 27.97 28.51
CA LYS A 368 -0.46 28.74 29.07
C LYS A 368 -0.03 30.22 29.15
N LEU A 369 -0.57 31.05 28.28
CA LEU A 369 -0.32 32.49 28.28
C LEU A 369 -0.96 33.17 29.48
N ASN A 370 -2.24 32.86 29.72
CA ASN A 370 -3.03 33.36 30.84
C ASN A 370 -4.21 32.41 31.11
N GLU A 371 -5.15 32.78 31.94
CA GLU A 371 -6.33 31.96 32.27
C GLU A 371 -7.31 31.75 31.09
N TYR A 372 -7.20 32.58 30.05
CA TYR A 372 -8.08 32.57 28.88
C TYR A 372 -7.45 31.96 27.62
N ALA A 373 -6.12 31.75 27.62
CA ALA A 373 -5.44 31.37 26.39
C ALA A 373 -4.23 30.44 26.63
N ASP A 374 -4.28 29.26 25.99
CA ASP A 374 -3.16 28.35 25.84
C ASP A 374 -2.76 28.33 24.35
N VAL A 375 -1.50 28.54 24.05
CA VAL A 375 -0.92 28.33 22.72
C VAL A 375 -0.32 26.94 22.63
N TYR A 376 -0.41 26.36 21.45
CA TYR A 376 0.20 25.05 21.20
C TYR A 376 0.82 24.95 19.81
N LEU A 377 1.82 24.09 19.71
CA LEU A 377 2.47 23.70 18.47
C LEU A 377 2.61 22.19 18.46
N GLN A 378 2.31 21.58 17.33
CA GLN A 378 2.54 20.16 17.08
C GLN A 378 3.18 20.00 15.71
N ALA A 379 4.24 19.21 15.62
CA ALA A 379 4.89 18.92 14.35
C ALA A 379 5.33 17.46 14.31
N TYR A 380 5.26 16.86 13.12
CA TYR A 380 5.85 15.57 12.87
C TYR A 380 6.50 15.49 11.49
N ASN A 381 7.50 14.62 11.41
CA ASN A 381 8.10 14.21 10.15
C ASN A 381 8.32 12.70 10.21
N THR A 382 7.85 11.99 9.22
CA THR A 382 8.02 10.53 9.09
C THR A 382 8.57 10.21 7.72
N HIS A 383 9.66 9.48 7.73
CA HIS A 383 10.28 8.89 6.55
C HIS A 383 10.19 7.38 6.64
N TYR A 384 9.77 6.70 5.56
CA TYR A 384 9.87 5.26 5.50
C TYR A 384 10.21 4.77 4.08
N ASP A 385 10.99 3.70 4.06
CA ASP A 385 11.32 2.92 2.88
C ASP A 385 10.61 1.56 2.96
N SER A 386 10.13 1.10 1.82
CA SER A 386 9.45 -0.19 1.66
C SER A 386 9.91 -0.88 0.39
N LEU A 387 9.84 -2.21 0.36
CA LEU A 387 10.14 -3.01 -0.82
C LEU A 387 8.98 -3.98 -1.04
N ALA A 388 8.43 -4.04 -2.26
CA ALA A 388 7.40 -5.02 -2.61
C ALA A 388 7.83 -5.84 -3.82
N GLU A 389 7.68 -7.15 -3.71
CA GLU A 389 7.75 -8.09 -4.82
C GLU A 389 6.33 -8.45 -5.28
N SER A 390 6.05 -8.32 -6.55
CA SER A 390 4.83 -8.82 -7.18
C SER A 390 5.17 -9.75 -8.33
N GLY A 391 4.19 -10.49 -8.83
CA GLY A 391 4.41 -11.46 -9.91
C GLY A 391 5.03 -10.83 -11.16
N PRO A 392 5.65 -11.64 -12.03
CA PRO A 392 6.19 -11.19 -13.31
C PRO A 392 5.11 -10.53 -14.16
N ILE A 393 5.54 -9.76 -15.15
CA ILE A 393 4.62 -9.13 -16.10
C ILE A 393 3.88 -10.20 -16.91
N GLN A 394 2.60 -9.95 -17.13
CA GLN A 394 1.73 -10.74 -17.98
C GLN A 394 1.44 -9.93 -19.22
N LEU A 395 2.04 -10.31 -20.34
CA LEU A 395 1.75 -9.75 -21.63
C LEU A 395 0.47 -10.39 -22.19
N GLY A 396 -0.46 -9.60 -22.68
CA GLY A 396 -1.66 -10.08 -23.36
C GLY A 396 -2.93 -10.26 -22.53
N ASN A 397 -2.92 -10.02 -21.22
CA ASN A 397 -4.13 -10.11 -20.39
C ASN A 397 -5.01 -8.86 -20.55
N PHE A 398 -4.44 -7.70 -20.29
CA PHE A 398 -5.07 -6.39 -20.56
C PHE A 398 -4.52 -5.74 -21.82
N TRP A 399 -3.37 -6.20 -22.32
CA TRP A 399 -2.67 -5.72 -23.50
C TRP A 399 -2.39 -6.92 -24.39
N ALA A 400 -3.28 -7.15 -25.36
CA ALA A 400 -3.10 -8.21 -26.32
C ALA A 400 -1.83 -7.97 -27.16
N ILE A 401 -0.87 -8.89 -27.10
CA ILE A 401 0.23 -8.88 -28.05
C ILE A 401 -0.26 -9.50 -29.34
N THR A 402 -0.19 -8.72 -30.40
CA THR A 402 -0.47 -9.15 -31.74
C THR A 402 0.81 -9.67 -32.38
N VAL A 403 0.76 -10.89 -32.89
CA VAL A 403 1.87 -11.55 -33.56
C VAL A 403 1.54 -11.68 -35.05
N PRO A 404 2.40 -11.20 -35.96
CA PRO A 404 2.19 -11.32 -37.40
C PRO A 404 2.07 -12.77 -37.86
N ARG A 405 1.29 -12.99 -38.93
CA ARG A 405 1.11 -14.30 -39.55
C ARG A 405 1.69 -14.29 -40.95
N ASP A 406 2.99 -14.39 -41.06
CA ASP A 406 3.72 -14.40 -42.33
C ASP A 406 4.91 -15.40 -42.29
N ALA A 407 5.73 -15.39 -43.34
CA ALA A 407 6.90 -16.27 -43.42
C ALA A 407 8.04 -15.89 -42.49
N ALA A 408 8.07 -14.63 -42.05
CA ALA A 408 9.08 -14.16 -41.09
C ALA A 408 8.76 -14.51 -39.62
N HIS A 409 7.50 -14.93 -39.35
CA HIS A 409 7.02 -15.32 -38.03
C HIS A 409 6.57 -16.80 -38.03
N PRO A 410 7.52 -17.75 -38.06
CA PRO A 410 7.19 -19.18 -38.13
C PRO A 410 6.46 -19.63 -36.86
N VAL A 411 5.38 -20.37 -37.05
CA VAL A 411 4.61 -20.97 -35.96
C VAL A 411 4.70 -22.50 -36.00
N PRO A 412 4.58 -23.21 -34.87
CA PRO A 412 4.54 -24.66 -34.84
C PRO A 412 3.44 -25.21 -35.77
N ALA A 413 3.70 -26.35 -36.45
CA ALA A 413 2.80 -26.95 -37.41
C ALA A 413 1.37 -27.19 -36.85
N PRO A 414 1.16 -27.64 -35.60
CA PRO A 414 -0.17 -27.76 -35.01
C PRO A 414 -0.92 -26.42 -34.95
N LEU A 415 -0.24 -25.33 -34.54
CA LEU A 415 -0.86 -24.01 -34.54
C LEU A 415 -1.16 -23.52 -35.94
N ALA A 416 -0.25 -23.72 -36.89
CA ALA A 416 -0.46 -23.36 -38.30
C ALA A 416 -1.71 -24.02 -38.85
N THR A 417 -1.91 -25.32 -38.59
CA THR A 417 -3.08 -26.07 -39.03
C THR A 417 -4.36 -25.44 -38.50
N ILE A 418 -4.43 -25.08 -37.23
CA ILE A 418 -5.59 -24.42 -36.62
C ILE A 418 -5.80 -23.02 -37.19
N LEU A 419 -4.77 -22.18 -37.27
CA LEU A 419 -4.86 -20.83 -37.80
C LEU A 419 -5.31 -20.76 -39.26
N ASN A 420 -4.94 -21.75 -40.08
CA ASN A 420 -5.32 -21.83 -41.48
C ASN A 420 -6.82 -22.08 -41.71
N THR A 421 -7.57 -22.47 -40.66
CA THR A 421 -9.02 -22.68 -40.74
C THR A 421 -9.84 -21.44 -40.36
N ARG A 422 -9.19 -20.36 -39.98
CA ARG A 422 -9.85 -19.09 -39.69
C ARG A 422 -10.46 -18.47 -40.96
N ALA A 423 -11.43 -17.57 -40.78
CA ALA A 423 -12.03 -16.86 -41.91
C ALA A 423 -10.99 -16.05 -42.69
N ASN A 424 -10.01 -15.47 -41.97
CA ASN A 424 -8.81 -14.87 -42.56
C ASN A 424 -7.56 -15.59 -42.00
N PRO A 425 -7.03 -16.59 -42.71
CA PRO A 425 -5.91 -17.41 -42.26
C PRO A 425 -4.60 -16.64 -42.06
N ASN A 426 -4.39 -15.59 -42.85
CA ASN A 426 -3.17 -14.79 -42.83
C ASN A 426 -3.25 -13.57 -41.88
N ALA A 427 -4.38 -13.37 -41.20
CA ALA A 427 -4.45 -12.34 -40.19
C ALA A 427 -3.58 -12.67 -39.00
N ASP A 428 -3.05 -11.64 -38.38
CA ASP A 428 -2.30 -11.74 -37.13
C ASP A 428 -3.06 -12.52 -36.07
N TRP A 429 -2.35 -12.99 -35.07
CA TRP A 429 -2.95 -13.73 -33.98
C TRP A 429 -2.52 -13.15 -32.63
N VAL A 430 -3.33 -13.37 -31.61
CA VAL A 430 -3.11 -12.79 -30.30
C VAL A 430 -2.44 -13.78 -29.35
N LEU A 431 -1.37 -13.32 -28.73
CA LEU A 431 -0.56 -14.03 -27.75
C LEU A 431 -0.84 -13.55 -26.34
N PHE A 432 -1.04 -14.48 -25.41
CA PHE A 432 -0.84 -14.28 -23.98
C PHE A 432 0.50 -14.87 -23.57
N LYS A 433 1.32 -14.10 -22.87
CA LYS A 433 2.59 -14.60 -22.36
C LYS A 433 2.95 -13.97 -21.01
N THR A 434 3.35 -14.82 -20.06
CA THR A 434 3.97 -14.35 -18.81
C THR A 434 5.48 -14.35 -19.00
N THR A 435 6.11 -13.20 -18.72
CA THR A 435 7.56 -13.03 -18.87
C THR A 435 8.30 -13.49 -17.62
N LEU A 436 8.29 -14.80 -17.33
CA LEU A 436 8.98 -15.35 -16.15
C LEU A 436 10.47 -15.08 -16.15
N TYR A 437 11.07 -14.96 -17.31
CA TYR A 437 12.49 -14.70 -17.50
C TYR A 437 12.91 -13.28 -17.10
N THR A 438 11.99 -12.33 -17.01
CA THR A 438 12.29 -10.99 -16.50
C THR A 438 12.30 -10.94 -14.97
N GLY A 439 11.88 -12.01 -14.31
CA GLY A 439 11.80 -12.09 -12.85
C GLY A 439 10.54 -11.43 -12.26
N GLN A 440 10.52 -11.33 -10.95
CA GLN A 440 9.45 -10.65 -10.22
C GLN A 440 9.58 -9.13 -10.41
N ARG A 441 8.45 -8.43 -10.45
CA ARG A 441 8.45 -6.97 -10.38
C ARG A 441 8.79 -6.56 -8.96
N ILE A 442 9.85 -5.80 -8.80
CA ILE A 442 10.29 -5.29 -7.52
C ILE A 442 10.08 -3.78 -7.52
N THR A 443 9.36 -3.29 -6.53
CA THR A 443 9.09 -1.86 -6.34
C THR A 443 9.68 -1.40 -5.01
N GLU A 444 10.56 -0.42 -5.06
CA GLU A 444 10.96 0.36 -3.90
C GLU A 444 10.00 1.53 -3.73
N GLY A 445 9.48 1.70 -2.52
CA GLY A 445 8.66 2.84 -2.11
C GLY A 445 9.42 3.68 -1.09
N ARG A 446 9.51 4.99 -1.32
CA ARG A 446 10.03 5.96 -0.37
C ARG A 446 8.97 7.00 -0.08
N SER A 447 8.61 7.15 1.18
CA SER A 447 7.60 8.10 1.62
C SER A 447 8.14 9.06 2.64
N ASP A 448 7.90 10.35 2.42
CA ASP A 448 8.21 11.45 3.34
C ASP A 448 6.91 12.20 3.65
N VAL A 449 6.50 12.24 4.91
CA VAL A 449 5.28 12.92 5.36
C VAL A 449 5.62 13.87 6.50
N SER A 450 5.23 15.13 6.36
CA SER A 450 5.46 16.14 7.39
C SER A 450 4.23 17.03 7.57
N GLN A 451 3.99 17.46 8.80
CA GLN A 451 2.96 18.43 9.12
C GLN A 451 3.37 19.26 10.33
N ILE A 452 3.00 20.52 10.31
CA ILE A 452 3.04 21.44 11.43
C ILE A 452 1.64 22.00 11.67
N VAL A 453 1.24 22.04 12.93
CA VAL A 453 -0.04 22.60 13.40
C VAL A 453 0.28 23.58 14.51
N GLY A 454 -0.22 24.80 14.41
CA GLY A 454 -0.13 25.80 15.48
C GLY A 454 -1.51 26.37 15.80
N GLY A 455 -1.77 26.65 17.06
CA GLY A 455 -3.07 27.16 17.45
C GLY A 455 -3.11 27.76 18.85
N VAL A 456 -4.28 28.27 19.16
CA VAL A 456 -4.63 28.85 20.47
C VAL A 456 -5.99 28.31 20.89
N ARG A 457 -6.11 27.94 22.14
CA ARG A 457 -7.36 27.47 22.75
C ARG A 457 -7.55 28.08 24.12
N GLY A 458 -8.76 28.12 24.61
CA GLY A 458 -9.03 28.65 25.94
C GLY A 458 -10.49 28.87 26.19
N THR A 459 -10.77 29.72 27.19
CA THR A 459 -12.11 30.14 27.59
C THR A 459 -12.39 31.58 27.15
N LEU A 460 -13.62 31.88 26.79
CA LEU A 460 -14.00 33.24 26.38
C LEU A 460 -14.26 34.16 27.59
N GLY A 461 -14.23 33.60 28.82
CA GLY A 461 -14.67 34.35 30.01
C GLY A 461 -16.16 34.62 30.08
N LEU A 462 -16.94 34.05 29.21
CA LEU A 462 -18.38 34.13 29.11
C LEU A 462 -18.98 32.76 29.46
N SER A 463 -19.44 32.57 30.71
CA SER A 463 -19.90 31.27 31.19
C SER A 463 -18.82 30.18 30.97
N ASP A 464 -19.20 29.01 30.45
CA ASP A 464 -18.32 27.87 30.14
C ASP A 464 -17.89 27.81 28.65
N TRP A 465 -18.04 28.92 27.91
CA TRP A 465 -17.66 28.95 26.50
C TRP A 465 -16.16 28.83 26.31
N THR A 466 -15.78 27.87 25.47
CA THR A 466 -14.39 27.62 25.07
C THR A 466 -14.20 27.81 23.58
N TYR A 467 -12.96 28.06 23.18
CA TYR A 467 -12.58 28.18 21.79
C TYR A 467 -11.31 27.38 21.47
N ASP A 468 -11.17 26.95 20.22
CA ASP A 468 -9.93 26.41 19.63
C ASP A 468 -9.81 26.95 18.21
N ALA A 469 -8.73 27.67 17.94
CA ALA A 469 -8.38 28.17 16.62
C ALA A 469 -7.01 27.66 16.23
N ASN A 470 -6.91 27.07 15.02
CA ASN A 470 -5.64 26.52 14.56
C ASN A 470 -5.44 26.68 13.05
N VAL A 471 -4.17 26.61 12.66
CA VAL A 471 -3.73 26.53 11.29
C VAL A 471 -2.77 25.36 11.14
N SER A 472 -2.81 24.67 10.00
CA SER A 472 -1.85 23.62 9.70
C SER A 472 -1.30 23.73 8.29
N SER A 473 -0.09 23.22 8.10
CA SER A 473 0.55 23.04 6.82
C SER A 473 1.26 21.69 6.80
N GLY A 474 0.96 20.90 5.76
CA GLY A 474 1.55 19.58 5.61
C GLY A 474 1.95 19.29 4.17
N ARG A 475 2.88 18.36 4.03
CA ARG A 475 3.35 17.84 2.76
C ARG A 475 3.59 16.33 2.88
N SER A 476 3.18 15.61 1.85
CA SER A 476 3.54 14.21 1.65
C SER A 476 4.15 14.03 0.27
N GLN A 477 5.21 13.25 0.19
CA GLN A 477 5.84 12.86 -1.04
C GLN A 477 6.06 11.36 -1.04
N LEU A 478 5.54 10.68 -2.07
CA LEU A 478 5.77 9.28 -2.33
C LEU A 478 6.54 9.15 -3.64
N VAL A 479 7.66 8.44 -3.61
CA VAL A 479 8.42 8.04 -4.79
C VAL A 479 8.38 6.52 -4.87
N THR A 480 7.91 5.97 -5.98
CA THR A 480 7.97 4.54 -6.27
C THR A 480 8.94 4.28 -7.40
N THR A 481 9.87 3.36 -7.21
CA THR A 481 10.87 3.01 -8.22
C THR A 481 10.77 1.52 -8.52
N GLY A 482 10.51 1.17 -9.76
CA GLY A 482 10.66 -0.20 -10.24
C GLY A 482 12.14 -0.53 -10.38
N VAL A 483 12.62 -1.55 -9.67
CA VAL A 483 14.04 -1.94 -9.69
C VAL A 483 14.27 -3.31 -10.33
N GLY A 484 13.24 -3.93 -10.87
CA GLY A 484 13.34 -5.20 -11.58
C GLY A 484 12.00 -5.70 -12.09
N GLY A 485 12.02 -6.54 -13.12
CA GLY A 485 10.85 -7.24 -13.66
C GLY A 485 9.81 -6.38 -14.37
N TYR A 486 10.04 -5.09 -14.58
CA TYR A 486 9.11 -4.22 -15.31
C TYR A 486 9.41 -4.27 -16.80
N VAL A 487 8.41 -4.60 -17.60
CA VAL A 487 8.52 -4.69 -19.06
C VAL A 487 7.74 -3.52 -19.68
N LYS A 488 8.38 -2.82 -20.61
CA LYS A 488 7.72 -1.84 -21.46
C LYS A 488 7.05 -2.56 -22.62
N ASN A 489 5.72 -2.59 -22.64
CA ASN A 489 4.95 -3.35 -23.63
C ASN A 489 5.32 -2.99 -25.06
N ALA A 490 5.51 -1.71 -25.39
CA ALA A 490 5.89 -1.29 -26.73
C ALA A 490 7.22 -1.90 -27.20
N LEU A 491 8.20 -2.07 -26.30
CA LEU A 491 9.49 -2.72 -26.64
C LEU A 491 9.34 -4.23 -26.79
N ALA A 492 8.52 -4.87 -25.95
CA ALA A 492 8.20 -6.28 -26.09
C ALA A 492 7.43 -6.54 -27.40
N GLU A 493 6.43 -5.73 -27.73
CA GLU A 493 5.69 -5.81 -29.00
C GLU A 493 6.62 -5.66 -30.20
N THR A 494 7.55 -4.71 -30.17
CA THR A 494 8.55 -4.53 -31.23
C THR A 494 9.36 -5.81 -31.50
N LEU A 495 9.73 -6.55 -30.44
CA LEU A 495 10.45 -7.81 -30.61
C LEU A 495 9.55 -8.94 -31.16
N PHE A 496 8.28 -9.00 -30.73
CA PHE A 496 7.33 -9.99 -31.26
C PHE A 496 6.91 -9.70 -32.69
N ASP A 497 6.92 -8.43 -33.11
CA ASP A 497 6.60 -7.97 -34.47
C ASP A 497 7.81 -8.06 -35.43
N ALA A 498 9.01 -8.13 -34.91
CA ALA A 498 10.22 -8.24 -35.71
C ALA A 498 10.41 -9.69 -36.27
N PRO A 499 11.03 -9.85 -37.47
CA PRO A 499 11.31 -11.14 -38.07
C PRO A 499 11.98 -12.12 -37.09
N ASN A 500 11.56 -13.38 -37.10
CA ASN A 500 12.02 -14.43 -36.18
C ASN A 500 11.88 -14.03 -34.70
N TYR A 501 10.84 -13.26 -34.39
CA TYR A 501 10.57 -12.79 -33.01
C TYR A 501 11.75 -12.01 -32.41
N GLY A 502 12.36 -11.14 -33.20
CA GLY A 502 13.44 -10.28 -32.78
C GLY A 502 14.81 -10.95 -32.63
N ALA A 503 15.04 -12.14 -33.22
CA ALA A 503 16.37 -12.73 -33.24
C ALA A 503 17.32 -11.86 -34.07
N ASN A 504 18.47 -11.47 -33.47
CA ASN A 504 19.45 -10.53 -34.02
C ASN A 504 18.87 -9.13 -34.32
N TYR A 505 17.81 -8.75 -33.60
CA TYR A 505 17.19 -7.42 -33.74
C TYR A 505 18.09 -6.34 -33.12
N ARG A 506 18.08 -5.15 -33.74
CA ARG A 506 18.82 -3.98 -33.27
C ARG A 506 18.12 -2.70 -33.70
N ASP A 507 17.97 -1.78 -32.76
CA ASP A 507 17.51 -0.40 -33.02
C ASP A 507 18.20 0.60 -32.07
N SER A 508 17.64 1.81 -31.96
CA SER A 508 18.14 2.85 -31.03
C SER A 508 17.98 2.53 -29.56
N ASN A 509 17.11 1.58 -29.19
CA ASN A 509 16.87 1.16 -27.80
C ASN A 509 17.84 0.07 -27.36
N GLY A 510 18.47 -0.65 -28.28
CA GLY A 510 19.43 -1.71 -27.94
C GLY A 510 19.49 -2.84 -28.96
N THR A 511 19.92 -3.99 -28.48
CA THR A 511 20.05 -5.23 -29.25
C THR A 511 19.32 -6.37 -28.57
N CYS A 512 18.84 -7.33 -29.36
CA CYS A 512 18.29 -8.59 -28.88
C CYS A 512 18.85 -9.72 -29.75
N THR A 513 19.73 -10.54 -29.20
CA THR A 513 20.44 -11.57 -29.99
C THR A 513 19.58 -12.82 -30.19
N SER A 514 18.94 -13.32 -29.12
CA SER A 514 18.21 -14.60 -29.19
C SER A 514 16.79 -14.49 -29.73
N GLY A 515 16.22 -13.28 -29.74
CA GLY A 515 14.79 -13.09 -29.90
C GLY A 515 13.97 -13.45 -28.65
N VAL A 516 12.63 -13.39 -28.80
CA VAL A 516 11.65 -13.66 -27.72
C VAL A 516 10.61 -14.66 -28.21
N SER A 517 10.93 -15.94 -28.20
CA SER A 517 9.99 -16.95 -28.70
C SER A 517 8.63 -16.90 -27.96
N PRO A 518 7.49 -16.87 -28.69
CA PRO A 518 6.17 -17.02 -28.08
C PRO A 518 5.93 -18.41 -27.50
N PHE A 519 6.66 -19.42 -27.92
CA PHE A 519 6.35 -20.84 -27.74
C PHE A 519 7.18 -21.47 -26.62
N GLY A 520 6.51 -22.32 -25.83
CA GLY A 520 7.15 -23.11 -24.78
C GLY A 520 7.83 -22.27 -23.68
N THR A 521 8.78 -22.89 -23.00
CA THR A 521 9.54 -22.31 -21.88
C THR A 521 10.85 -21.65 -22.32
N PHE A 522 10.84 -20.93 -23.40
CA PHE A 522 12.01 -20.24 -23.94
C PHE A 522 12.49 -19.14 -22.97
N THR A 523 13.82 -19.08 -22.73
CA THR A 523 14.44 -17.99 -21.97
C THR A 523 15.28 -17.16 -22.95
N PRO A 524 14.96 -15.88 -23.15
CA PRO A 524 15.74 -14.97 -23.97
C PRO A 524 17.15 -14.75 -23.41
N SER A 525 18.08 -14.31 -24.28
CA SER A 525 19.39 -13.80 -23.86
C SER A 525 19.23 -12.52 -23.02
N GLN A 526 20.24 -12.21 -22.22
CA GLN A 526 20.18 -11.09 -21.30
C GLN A 526 19.97 -9.75 -22.02
N ASP A 527 20.56 -9.56 -23.17
CA ASP A 527 20.38 -8.34 -24.00
C ASP A 527 18.95 -8.17 -24.49
N CYS A 528 18.21 -9.25 -24.77
CA CYS A 528 16.78 -9.18 -25.07
C CYS A 528 15.95 -8.80 -23.84
N ILE A 529 16.30 -9.33 -22.67
CA ILE A 529 15.65 -8.97 -21.41
C ILE A 529 15.91 -7.49 -21.11
N ASP A 530 17.16 -7.05 -21.23
CA ASP A 530 17.55 -5.65 -20.99
C ASP A 530 16.88 -4.70 -21.98
N TYR A 531 16.70 -5.12 -23.25
CA TYR A 531 16.00 -4.34 -24.28
C TYR A 531 14.55 -4.01 -23.88
N MET A 532 13.82 -4.96 -23.31
CA MET A 532 12.39 -4.77 -23.02
C MET A 532 12.10 -4.30 -21.59
N THR A 533 13.08 -4.38 -20.67
CA THR A 533 12.87 -4.00 -19.26
C THR A 533 13.18 -2.54 -19.01
N VAL A 534 12.46 -1.96 -18.05
CA VAL A 534 12.58 -0.56 -17.61
C VAL A 534 12.52 -0.47 -16.10
N ASN A 535 13.08 0.60 -15.55
CA ASN A 535 13.03 0.91 -14.11
C ASN A 535 12.23 2.19 -13.89
N PRO A 536 10.89 2.15 -13.97
CA PRO A 536 10.05 3.34 -13.90
C PRO A 536 10.10 4.00 -12.52
N LYS A 537 10.10 5.33 -12.49
CA LYS A 537 10.11 6.13 -11.26
C LYS A 537 8.95 7.11 -11.23
N ASN A 538 7.92 6.80 -10.47
CA ASN A 538 6.77 7.67 -10.29
C ASN A 538 6.93 8.54 -9.04
N ARG A 539 6.37 9.74 -9.07
CA ARG A 539 6.33 10.65 -7.93
C ARG A 539 4.92 11.17 -7.71
N THR A 540 4.44 10.98 -6.49
CA THR A 540 3.20 11.59 -6.00
C THR A 540 3.55 12.63 -4.94
N GLU A 541 2.97 13.82 -5.04
CA GLU A 541 3.12 14.89 -4.05
C GLU A 541 1.76 15.41 -3.63
N LEU A 542 1.54 15.50 -2.33
CA LEU A 542 0.35 16.07 -1.71
C LEU A 542 0.77 17.24 -0.84
N LYS A 543 0.01 18.33 -0.87
CA LYS A 543 0.13 19.45 0.08
C LYS A 543 -1.23 19.76 0.66
N GLN A 544 -1.26 20.05 1.94
CA GLN A 544 -2.49 20.43 2.62
C GLN A 544 -2.24 21.65 3.51
N HIS A 545 -3.15 22.62 3.41
CA HIS A 545 -3.22 23.76 4.33
C HIS A 545 -4.62 23.80 4.92
N THR A 546 -4.73 23.98 6.24
CA THR A 546 -6.02 24.10 6.92
C THR A 546 -6.04 25.29 7.85
N ALA A 547 -7.22 25.85 8.06
CA ALA A 547 -7.53 26.80 9.12
C ALA A 547 -8.86 26.40 9.72
N GLU A 548 -8.92 26.30 11.05
CA GLU A 548 -10.12 25.88 11.76
C GLU A 548 -10.36 26.80 12.97
N LEU A 549 -11.63 27.10 13.19
CA LEU A 549 -12.11 27.80 14.39
C LEU A 549 -13.31 27.02 14.94
N ASN A 550 -13.28 26.71 16.23
CA ASN A 550 -14.33 26.01 16.94
C ASN A 550 -14.68 26.77 18.22
N LEU A 551 -15.97 26.94 18.46
CA LEU A 551 -16.54 27.55 19.65
C LEU A 551 -17.55 26.60 20.24
N GLN A 552 -17.57 26.42 21.55
CA GLN A 552 -18.56 25.59 22.21
C GLN A 552 -18.87 26.10 23.62
N GLY A 553 -20.09 25.89 24.09
CA GLY A 553 -20.50 26.29 25.44
C GLY A 553 -21.96 25.97 25.75
N GLY A 554 -22.36 26.19 26.99
CA GLY A 554 -23.73 26.10 27.45
C GLY A 554 -24.56 27.31 26.97
N LEU A 555 -25.81 27.07 26.63
CA LEU A 555 -26.78 28.12 26.29
C LEU A 555 -27.74 28.40 27.44
N PHE A 556 -28.37 27.37 27.97
CA PHE A 556 -29.28 27.42 29.10
C PHE A 556 -29.54 26.01 29.66
N ASP A 557 -30.03 25.97 30.89
CA ASP A 557 -30.33 24.71 31.57
C ASP A 557 -31.78 24.33 31.41
N LEU A 558 -32.04 23.05 31.15
CA LEU A 558 -33.37 22.43 31.16
C LEU A 558 -33.46 21.45 32.34
N PRO A 559 -34.68 21.09 32.81
CA PRO A 559 -34.81 20.07 33.85
C PRO A 559 -34.21 18.72 33.52
N ALA A 560 -33.99 18.44 32.22
CA ALA A 560 -33.39 17.20 31.71
C ALA A 560 -31.88 17.31 31.43
N GLY A 561 -31.24 18.45 31.72
CA GLY A 561 -29.83 18.72 31.51
C GLY A 561 -29.54 19.98 30.68
N ASP A 562 -28.26 20.34 30.57
CA ASP A 562 -27.79 21.56 29.91
C ASP A 562 -27.99 21.52 28.40
N VAL A 563 -28.49 22.58 27.81
CA VAL A 563 -28.48 22.79 26.36
C VAL A 563 -27.16 23.43 25.99
N ARG A 564 -26.37 22.70 25.20
CA ARG A 564 -25.06 23.14 24.74
C ARG A 564 -25.03 23.35 23.22
N ALA A 565 -24.23 24.29 22.79
CA ALA A 565 -23.99 24.57 21.38
C ALA A 565 -22.53 24.47 21.01
N ALA A 566 -22.27 24.04 19.77
CA ALA A 566 -20.96 24.13 19.14
C ALA A 566 -21.11 24.74 17.75
N VAL A 567 -20.22 25.69 17.43
CA VAL A 567 -20.17 26.35 16.13
C VAL A 567 -18.73 26.28 15.63
N GLY A 568 -18.54 25.91 14.38
CA GLY A 568 -17.20 25.82 13.79
C GLY A 568 -17.18 26.35 12.37
N ALA A 569 -16.00 26.83 11.99
CA ALA A 569 -15.67 27.18 10.63
C ALA A 569 -14.33 26.54 10.25
N SER A 570 -14.25 26.00 9.06
CA SER A 570 -13.00 25.40 8.57
C SER A 570 -12.77 25.76 7.10
N TRP A 571 -11.51 25.97 6.78
CA TRP A 571 -11.02 26.12 5.43
C TRP A 571 -9.91 25.10 5.19
N ARG A 572 -9.92 24.44 4.01
CA ARG A 572 -8.92 23.48 3.62
C ARG A 572 -8.58 23.60 2.14
N LYS A 573 -7.28 23.58 1.85
CA LYS A 573 -6.74 23.53 0.49
C LYS A 573 -5.84 22.33 0.36
N ASN A 574 -6.19 21.41 -0.56
CA ASN A 574 -5.36 20.27 -0.95
C ASN A 574 -4.80 20.52 -2.36
N THR A 575 -3.54 20.17 -2.55
CA THR A 575 -2.89 20.14 -3.86
C THR A 575 -2.37 18.73 -4.10
N TYR A 576 -2.67 18.16 -5.24
CA TYR A 576 -2.21 16.87 -5.69
C TYR A 576 -1.39 17.01 -6.96
N LEU A 577 -0.25 16.32 -7.02
CA LEU A 577 0.59 16.23 -8.21
C LEU A 577 1.03 14.77 -8.35
N PHE A 578 0.73 14.16 -9.49
CA PHE A 578 1.28 12.87 -9.89
C PHE A 578 2.15 13.07 -11.14
N ARG A 579 3.37 12.56 -11.11
CA ARG A 579 4.29 12.55 -12.24
C ARG A 579 4.73 11.11 -12.47
N PRO A 580 4.21 10.45 -13.49
CA PRO A 580 4.68 9.14 -13.92
C PRO A 580 6.06 9.25 -14.56
N ASP A 581 6.75 8.13 -14.66
CA ASP A 581 7.97 8.01 -15.45
C ASP A 581 7.67 8.11 -16.96
N ASP A 582 8.58 8.66 -17.72
CA ASP A 582 8.44 8.77 -19.19
C ASP A 582 8.27 7.40 -19.86
N ALA A 583 8.83 6.33 -19.25
CA ALA A 583 8.63 4.97 -19.73
C ALA A 583 7.16 4.53 -19.70
N LEU A 584 6.34 5.12 -18.82
CA LEU A 584 4.91 4.83 -18.69
C LEU A 584 4.04 5.76 -19.54
N THR A 585 4.53 6.93 -19.93
CA THR A 585 3.77 7.96 -20.67
C THR A 585 3.76 7.74 -22.19
N ILE A 586 4.76 7.03 -22.71
CA ILE A 586 4.90 6.74 -24.14
C ILE A 586 4.48 5.29 -24.39
N ALA A 587 3.20 5.02 -24.39
CA ALA A 587 2.74 3.67 -24.63
C ALA A 587 1.59 3.61 -25.63
N ARG A 588 1.55 2.55 -26.41
CA ARG A 588 0.39 2.15 -27.18
C ARG A 588 -0.69 1.48 -26.28
N SER A 589 -0.48 1.42 -24.95
CA SER A 589 -1.38 0.71 -24.06
C SER A 589 -2.42 1.63 -23.43
N SER A 590 -3.58 1.06 -23.10
CA SER A 590 -4.70 1.75 -22.44
C SER A 590 -4.42 2.21 -21.00
N ASN A 591 -3.27 1.87 -20.45
CA ASN A 591 -2.84 2.23 -19.09
C ASN A 591 -1.72 3.28 -19.13
N GLN A 592 -1.92 4.33 -19.89
CA GLN A 592 -1.03 5.48 -19.84
C GLN A 592 -1.29 6.27 -18.56
N ASP A 593 -0.32 6.28 -17.66
CA ASP A 593 -0.29 7.24 -16.59
C ASP A 593 0.15 8.58 -17.19
N THR A 594 -0.72 9.56 -17.13
CA THR A 594 -0.41 10.93 -17.55
C THR A 594 -0.12 11.79 -16.33
N ASP A 595 0.64 12.85 -16.50
CA ASP A 595 0.79 13.86 -15.46
C ASP A 595 -0.58 14.37 -15.03
N PHE A 596 -0.85 14.26 -13.75
CA PHE A 596 -2.07 14.77 -13.14
C PHE A 596 -1.73 15.73 -12.01
N SER A 597 -2.31 16.92 -12.07
CA SER A 597 -2.20 17.90 -10.98
C SER A 597 -3.54 18.58 -10.74
N GLY A 598 -3.82 18.87 -9.49
CA GLY A 598 -5.04 19.54 -9.10
C GLY A 598 -4.91 20.26 -7.76
N THR A 599 -5.73 21.28 -7.58
CA THR A 599 -5.88 21.99 -6.31
C THR A 599 -7.35 21.96 -5.91
N PHE A 600 -7.61 21.48 -4.69
CA PHE A 600 -8.95 21.42 -4.12
C PHE A 600 -9.02 22.34 -2.89
N VAL A 601 -10.05 23.16 -2.84
CA VAL A 601 -10.33 24.09 -1.73
C VAL A 601 -11.71 23.77 -1.18
N THR A 602 -11.82 23.56 0.13
CA THR A 602 -13.09 23.34 0.85
C THR A 602 -13.15 24.17 2.12
#